data_ac429eb3487ea8444055cc30cb7e454e
#
_entry.id   ac429eb3487ea8444055cc30cb7e454e
#
_cell.length_a   1.000
_cell.length_b   1.000
_cell.length_c   1.000
_cell.angle_alpha   90.00
_cell.angle_beta   90.00
_cell.angle_gamma   90.00
#
_symmetry.space_group_name_H-M   'P 1'
#
loop_
_entity.id
_entity.type
_entity.pdbx_description
1 polymer ?
#
loop_
_entity_poly.entity_id
_entity_poly.type
_entity_poly.pdbx_seq_one_letter_code
_entity_poly.pdbx_strand_id
1 'polypeptide(L)'
;MPLLRVLGFVSLLAVAIALIAPPANAFTSGGWEGQANNDEDGTFRDCTMTADYANGITLAFIISRDFGWGLVLANDKWGLKVGSEEAVKLIVDSLTPITGTAKVVDVHGILIPLDNVDPVVKAMRHGRTLSVITPAGEVSFKLSGTRDAIAALANCVSEHLEAEKAGGIEAKAPDENKDNGNKLFTPSEAADFASHLLAAAGITDYQMADPDANPMPSFDVVWTYANGIVAALVGYKNMTTADLDEEANVVMADDAKNCKGDFASGKKISEPENSVSVKRLFTACRSTGRSVEIHYTLVKTESGHLIQIAHINQGDATGDVANADSPFLHGAVLRSFK
;
A
#
# COMPACT_ATOMS: atom_id res chain seq x y z
N MET A 1 -75.95 47.34 3.70
CA MET A 1 -74.78 47.30 2.79
C MET A 1 -73.60 46.81 3.59
N PRO A 2 -73.17 45.57 3.46
CA PRO A 2 -71.95 45.08 4.09
C PRO A 2 -70.80 45.02 3.08
N LEU A 3 -69.68 45.56 3.44
CA LEU A 3 -68.39 45.48 2.69
C LEU A 3 -67.78 44.09 2.84
N LEU A 4 -67.56 43.45 1.70
CA LEU A 4 -66.85 42.18 1.61
C LEU A 4 -65.31 42.46 1.63
N ARG A 5 -64.61 41.99 2.63
CA ARG A 5 -63.13 41.99 2.69
C ARG A 5 -62.62 40.70 2.09
N VAL A 6 -61.92 40.83 0.94
CA VAL A 6 -61.16 39.75 0.31
C VAL A 6 -59.77 39.72 0.94
N LEU A 7 -59.52 38.67 1.74
CA LEU A 7 -58.16 38.35 2.23
C LEU A 7 -57.44 37.49 1.16
N GLY A 8 -56.44 38.05 0.50
CA GLY A 8 -55.54 37.31 -0.39
C GLY A 8 -54.56 36.46 0.41
N PHE A 9 -54.61 35.15 0.25
CA PHE A 9 -53.61 34.23 0.73
C PHE A 9 -52.43 34.24 -0.24
N VAL A 10 -51.29 34.78 0.19
CA VAL A 10 -50.01 34.66 -0.49
C VAL A 10 -49.37 33.34 0.02
N SER A 11 -49.47 32.27 -0.77
CA SER A 11 -48.73 31.02 -0.53
C SER A 11 -47.27 31.24 -0.86
N LEU A 12 -46.42 31.34 0.17
CA LEU A 12 -44.97 31.24 0.03
C LEU A 12 -44.62 29.76 -0.26
N LEU A 13 -44.27 29.48 -1.52
CA LEU A 13 -43.68 28.21 -1.93
C LEU A 13 -42.20 28.20 -1.46
N ALA A 14 -41.91 27.62 -0.31
CA ALA A 14 -40.56 27.39 0.12
C ALA A 14 -39.95 26.23 -0.73
N VAL A 15 -39.15 26.58 -1.74
CA VAL A 15 -38.33 25.61 -2.46
C VAL A 15 -37.25 25.13 -1.53
N ALA A 16 -37.42 23.94 -0.95
CA ALA A 16 -36.37 23.24 -0.22
C ALA A 16 -35.31 22.80 -1.25
N ILE A 17 -34.22 23.54 -1.38
CA ILE A 17 -33.02 23.08 -2.05
C ILE A 17 -32.44 21.97 -1.16
N ALA A 18 -32.68 20.71 -1.53
CA ALA A 18 -31.98 19.60 -0.93
C ALA A 18 -30.50 19.74 -1.30
N LEU A 19 -29.70 20.20 -0.35
CA LEU A 19 -28.26 20.11 -0.40
C LEU A 19 -27.95 18.62 -0.42
N ILE A 20 -27.59 18.09 -1.60
CA ILE A 20 -27.04 16.73 -1.72
C ILE A 20 -25.69 16.80 -1.01
N ALA A 21 -25.66 16.38 0.25
CA ALA A 21 -24.42 16.22 0.98
C ALA A 21 -23.58 15.17 0.21
N PRO A 22 -22.28 15.43 -0.02
CA PRO A 22 -21.42 14.42 -0.58
C PRO A 22 -21.47 13.17 0.31
N PRO A 23 -21.28 11.96 -0.25
CA PRO A 23 -21.23 10.74 0.54
C PRO A 23 -20.18 10.91 1.66
N ALA A 24 -20.48 10.41 2.86
CA ALA A 24 -19.70 10.67 4.08
C ALA A 24 -18.21 10.23 3.98
N ASN A 25 -17.86 9.46 2.95
CA ASN A 25 -16.53 8.90 2.71
C ASN A 25 -15.84 9.49 1.46
N ALA A 26 -16.31 10.63 0.94
CA ALA A 26 -15.71 11.29 -0.21
C ALA A 26 -14.62 12.28 0.23
N PHE A 27 -13.50 12.30 -0.49
CA PHE A 27 -12.38 13.21 -0.28
C PHE A 27 -11.81 13.68 -1.61
N THR A 28 -10.97 14.72 -1.60
CA THR A 28 -10.30 15.21 -2.81
C THR A 28 -8.83 15.44 -2.53
N SER A 29 -7.97 15.14 -3.49
CA SER A 29 -6.54 15.41 -3.39
C SER A 29 -5.91 15.57 -4.77
N GLY A 30 -5.06 16.59 -4.93
CA GLY A 30 -4.34 16.83 -6.18
C GLY A 30 -5.21 17.05 -7.42
N GLY A 31 -6.50 17.39 -7.25
CA GLY A 31 -7.48 17.50 -8.34
C GLY A 31 -8.16 16.19 -8.73
N TRP A 32 -7.95 15.14 -7.95
CA TRP A 32 -8.63 13.84 -8.05
C TRP A 32 -9.76 13.77 -7.03
N GLU A 33 -10.82 13.02 -7.36
CA GLU A 33 -11.94 12.75 -6.49
C GLU A 33 -11.79 11.35 -5.89
N GLY A 34 -11.83 11.25 -4.56
CA GLY A 34 -11.63 10.01 -3.83
C GLY A 34 -12.88 9.57 -3.07
N GLN A 35 -13.01 8.28 -2.88
CA GLN A 35 -14.04 7.67 -2.01
C GLN A 35 -13.59 6.35 -1.44
N ALA A 36 -14.10 6.04 -0.24
CA ALA A 36 -14.06 4.70 0.33
C ALA A 36 -15.31 3.92 -0.06
N ASN A 37 -15.14 2.67 -0.41
CA ASN A 37 -16.20 1.76 -0.84
C ASN A 37 -16.33 0.61 0.16
N ASN A 38 -17.57 0.22 0.44
CA ASN A 38 -17.88 -0.91 1.29
C ASN A 38 -18.57 -2.01 0.47
N ASP A 39 -18.50 -3.23 0.94
CA ASP A 39 -19.30 -4.35 0.47
C ASP A 39 -20.77 -4.21 0.92
N GLU A 40 -21.64 -5.09 0.44
CA GLU A 40 -23.08 -5.06 0.74
C GLU A 40 -23.38 -5.23 2.25
N ASP A 41 -22.52 -5.89 2.99
CA ASP A 41 -22.60 -6.06 4.44
C ASP A 41 -22.07 -4.87 5.26
N GLY A 42 -21.55 -3.84 4.58
CA GLY A 42 -21.00 -2.64 5.20
C GLY A 42 -19.51 -2.74 5.54
N THR A 43 -18.87 -3.89 5.32
CA THR A 43 -17.42 -4.07 5.51
C THR A 43 -16.65 -3.21 4.51
N PHE A 44 -15.60 -2.54 4.96
CA PHE A 44 -14.72 -1.76 4.08
C PHE A 44 -14.07 -2.67 3.03
N ARG A 45 -14.17 -2.29 1.75
CA ARG A 45 -13.64 -3.05 0.62
C ARG A 45 -12.38 -2.44 0.01
N ASP A 46 -12.45 -1.17 -0.37
CA ASP A 46 -11.39 -0.47 -1.08
C ASP A 46 -11.53 1.05 -0.97
N CYS A 47 -10.46 1.76 -1.31
CA CYS A 47 -10.52 3.18 -1.65
C CYS A 47 -10.20 3.38 -3.14
N THR A 48 -10.91 4.31 -3.77
CA THR A 48 -10.69 4.71 -5.17
C THR A 48 -10.41 6.20 -5.27
N MET A 49 -9.58 6.60 -6.24
CA MET A 49 -9.42 7.99 -6.68
C MET A 49 -9.53 8.08 -8.18
N THR A 50 -10.37 8.99 -8.66
CA THR A 50 -10.76 9.12 -10.07
C THR A 50 -10.41 10.48 -10.64
N ALA A 51 -10.09 10.52 -11.93
CA ALA A 51 -9.98 11.73 -12.72
C ALA A 51 -10.55 11.50 -14.12
N ASP A 52 -11.36 12.43 -14.58
CA ASP A 52 -11.93 12.41 -15.92
C ASP A 52 -11.02 13.14 -16.92
N TYR A 53 -10.88 12.53 -18.10
CA TYR A 53 -10.05 13.07 -19.17
C TYR A 53 -10.89 13.50 -20.37
N ALA A 54 -10.38 14.48 -21.11
CA ALA A 54 -11.07 15.05 -22.27
C ALA A 54 -11.37 14.04 -23.39
N ASN A 55 -10.70 12.89 -23.42
CA ASN A 55 -10.97 11.77 -24.32
C ASN A 55 -12.20 10.92 -23.91
N GLY A 56 -12.87 11.29 -22.82
CA GLY A 56 -14.03 10.60 -22.27
C GLY A 56 -13.68 9.35 -21.46
N ILE A 57 -12.41 9.14 -21.13
CA ILE A 57 -11.98 8.05 -20.27
C ILE A 57 -11.80 8.56 -18.85
N THR A 58 -12.40 7.88 -17.89
CA THR A 58 -12.10 8.03 -16.47
C THR A 58 -10.93 7.10 -16.14
N LEU A 59 -9.86 7.66 -15.56
CA LEU A 59 -8.76 6.90 -14.96
C LEU A 59 -8.97 6.88 -13.45
N ALA A 60 -8.91 5.68 -12.86
CA ALA A 60 -8.94 5.53 -11.41
C ALA A 60 -7.74 4.74 -10.90
N PHE A 61 -7.26 5.13 -9.72
CA PHE A 61 -6.44 4.29 -8.87
C PHE A 61 -7.34 3.64 -7.83
N ILE A 62 -7.09 2.37 -7.54
CA ILE A 62 -7.77 1.63 -6.49
C ILE A 62 -6.75 0.97 -5.58
N ILE A 63 -6.98 1.03 -4.28
CA ILE A 63 -6.29 0.20 -3.29
C ILE A 63 -7.34 -0.56 -2.50
N SER A 64 -7.29 -1.88 -2.56
CA SER A 64 -8.16 -2.75 -1.77
C SER A 64 -7.76 -2.76 -0.29
N ARG A 65 -8.66 -3.25 0.56
CA ARG A 65 -8.43 -3.39 2.01
C ARG A 65 -7.18 -4.19 2.37
N ASP A 66 -6.75 -5.08 1.48
CA ASP A 66 -5.55 -5.90 1.60
C ASP A 66 -4.33 -5.28 0.90
N PHE A 67 -4.39 -3.96 0.61
CA PHE A 67 -3.37 -3.18 -0.08
C PHE A 67 -3.00 -3.69 -1.49
N GLY A 68 -3.89 -4.42 -2.14
CA GLY A 68 -3.78 -4.71 -3.57
C GLY A 68 -4.02 -3.45 -4.40
N TRP A 69 -3.14 -3.14 -5.34
CA TRP A 69 -3.23 -1.96 -6.21
C TRP A 69 -3.79 -2.32 -7.58
N GLY A 70 -4.51 -1.37 -8.15
CA GLY A 70 -4.99 -1.47 -9.52
C GLY A 70 -5.19 -0.12 -10.17
N LEU A 71 -5.19 -0.16 -11.52
CA LEU A 71 -5.68 0.93 -12.36
C LEU A 71 -7.01 0.51 -12.95
N VAL A 72 -7.98 1.40 -12.94
CA VAL A 72 -9.24 1.22 -13.65
C VAL A 72 -9.33 2.25 -14.77
N LEU A 73 -9.71 1.79 -15.94
CA LEU A 73 -10.08 2.65 -17.07
C LEU A 73 -11.54 2.39 -17.38
N ALA A 74 -12.33 3.44 -17.43
CA ALA A 74 -13.75 3.36 -17.75
C ALA A 74 -14.14 4.36 -18.85
N ASN A 75 -15.11 3.98 -19.69
CA ASN A 75 -15.70 4.86 -20.68
C ASN A 75 -17.12 4.37 -21.02
N ASP A 76 -18.11 5.24 -20.88
CA ASP A 76 -19.53 4.92 -21.10
C ASP A 76 -19.85 4.44 -22.54
N LYS A 77 -18.94 4.70 -23.49
CA LYS A 77 -19.08 4.27 -24.88
C LYS A 77 -18.54 2.87 -25.18
N TRP A 78 -17.87 2.25 -24.20
CA TRP A 78 -17.37 0.91 -24.36
C TRP A 78 -18.50 -0.12 -24.25
N GLY A 79 -18.38 -1.20 -25.01
CA GLY A 79 -19.27 -2.36 -24.95
C GLY A 79 -18.42 -3.63 -24.81
N LEU A 80 -17.72 -3.75 -23.66
CA LEU A 80 -16.74 -4.80 -23.44
C LEU A 80 -17.41 -6.11 -23.01
N LYS A 81 -16.73 -7.23 -23.27
CA LYS A 81 -17.19 -8.53 -22.82
C LYS A 81 -16.65 -8.80 -21.41
N VAL A 82 -17.51 -8.71 -20.39
CA VAL A 82 -17.16 -8.98 -19.00
C VAL A 82 -16.53 -10.36 -18.85
N GLY A 83 -15.44 -10.42 -18.06
CA GLY A 83 -14.65 -11.62 -17.81
C GLY A 83 -13.59 -11.92 -18.87
N SER A 84 -13.48 -11.15 -19.97
CA SER A 84 -12.34 -11.26 -20.87
C SER A 84 -11.10 -10.60 -20.31
N GLU A 85 -9.94 -11.07 -20.79
CA GLU A 85 -8.63 -10.55 -20.41
C GLU A 85 -7.86 -10.12 -21.65
N GLU A 86 -7.09 -9.04 -21.53
CA GLU A 86 -6.27 -8.48 -22.60
C GLU A 86 -4.90 -8.09 -22.12
N ALA A 87 -3.86 -8.33 -22.93
CA ALA A 87 -2.51 -7.88 -22.63
C ALA A 87 -2.42 -6.36 -22.67
N VAL A 88 -1.79 -5.76 -21.67
CA VAL A 88 -1.57 -4.32 -21.59
C VAL A 88 -0.11 -3.99 -21.35
N LYS A 89 0.31 -2.78 -21.77
CA LYS A 89 1.60 -2.19 -21.43
C LYS A 89 1.35 -0.82 -20.84
N LEU A 90 1.99 -0.55 -19.71
CA LEU A 90 2.00 0.74 -19.04
C LEU A 90 3.37 1.39 -19.26
N ILE A 91 3.39 2.63 -19.71
CA ILE A 91 4.60 3.41 -19.89
C ILE A 91 4.41 4.75 -19.20
N VAL A 92 5.28 5.05 -18.24
CA VAL A 92 5.31 6.37 -17.60
C VAL A 92 6.47 7.16 -18.19
N ASP A 93 6.16 8.29 -18.83
CA ASP A 93 7.10 9.12 -19.58
C ASP A 93 7.91 8.29 -20.61
N SER A 94 9.22 8.08 -20.36
CA SER A 94 10.11 7.31 -21.23
C SER A 94 10.71 6.10 -20.51
N LEU A 95 10.10 5.65 -19.40
CA LEU A 95 10.59 4.50 -18.64
C LEU A 95 10.33 3.18 -19.37
N THR A 96 11.00 2.13 -18.91
CA THR A 96 10.80 0.77 -19.43
C THR A 96 9.33 0.36 -19.30
N PRO A 97 8.72 -0.16 -20.39
CA PRO A 97 7.34 -0.59 -20.35
C PRO A 97 7.10 -1.70 -19.31
N ILE A 98 6.02 -1.55 -18.53
CA ILE A 98 5.54 -2.57 -17.60
C ILE A 98 4.43 -3.32 -18.30
N THR A 99 4.56 -4.63 -18.43
CA THR A 99 3.55 -5.49 -19.04
C THR A 99 2.66 -6.10 -17.97
N GLY A 100 1.38 -6.24 -18.29
CA GLY A 100 0.37 -6.83 -17.41
C GLY A 100 -0.82 -7.35 -18.19
N THR A 101 -1.85 -7.76 -17.48
CA THR A 101 -3.13 -8.22 -18.04
C THR A 101 -4.25 -7.36 -17.48
N ALA A 102 -5.02 -6.74 -18.36
CA ALA A 102 -6.27 -6.08 -18.00
C ALA A 102 -7.40 -7.10 -17.93
N LYS A 103 -8.26 -6.98 -16.94
CA LYS A 103 -9.49 -7.77 -16.79
C LYS A 103 -10.69 -6.89 -17.06
N VAL A 104 -11.61 -7.32 -17.93
CA VAL A 104 -12.87 -6.62 -18.13
C VAL A 104 -13.79 -6.95 -16.95
N VAL A 105 -14.00 -5.97 -16.07
CA VAL A 105 -14.80 -6.13 -14.84
C VAL A 105 -16.22 -5.60 -15.00
N ASP A 106 -16.43 -4.72 -15.98
CA ASP A 106 -17.72 -4.15 -16.34
C ASP A 106 -17.79 -3.93 -17.86
N VAL A 107 -19.00 -3.80 -18.44
CA VAL A 107 -19.19 -3.52 -19.88
C VAL A 107 -18.55 -2.20 -20.32
N HIS A 108 -18.27 -1.31 -19.38
CA HIS A 108 -17.65 0.01 -19.58
C HIS A 108 -16.28 0.13 -18.93
N GLY A 109 -15.75 -0.92 -18.27
CA GLY A 109 -14.57 -0.80 -17.43
C GLY A 109 -13.62 -1.98 -17.46
N ILE A 110 -12.34 -1.65 -17.43
CA ILE A 110 -11.25 -2.63 -17.27
C ILE A 110 -10.47 -2.33 -16.00
N LEU A 111 -10.04 -3.39 -15.32
CA LEU A 111 -9.12 -3.35 -14.19
C LEU A 111 -7.77 -3.91 -14.64
N ILE A 112 -6.70 -3.19 -14.36
CA ILE A 112 -5.31 -3.58 -14.56
C ILE A 112 -4.70 -3.78 -13.18
N PRO A 113 -4.60 -5.02 -12.66
CA PRO A 113 -3.89 -5.29 -11.42
C PRO A 113 -2.41 -4.90 -11.54
N LEU A 114 -1.86 -4.32 -10.47
CA LEU A 114 -0.46 -3.92 -10.42
C LEU A 114 0.32 -4.89 -9.52
N ASP A 115 0.82 -5.97 -10.10
CA ASP A 115 1.51 -7.04 -9.35
C ASP A 115 2.87 -6.61 -8.81
N ASN A 116 3.57 -5.71 -9.52
CA ASN A 116 4.83 -5.11 -9.08
C ASN A 116 4.62 -3.61 -8.80
N VAL A 117 4.04 -3.33 -7.66
CA VAL A 117 3.50 -2.01 -7.29
C VAL A 117 4.59 -0.94 -7.21
N ASP A 118 5.74 -1.27 -6.62
CA ASP A 118 6.77 -0.31 -6.25
C ASP A 118 7.30 0.53 -7.43
N PRO A 119 7.86 -0.04 -8.51
CA PRO A 119 8.36 0.77 -9.62
C PRO A 119 7.24 1.51 -10.35
N VAL A 120 6.02 0.93 -10.42
CA VAL A 120 4.87 1.54 -11.09
C VAL A 120 4.37 2.75 -10.33
N VAL A 121 4.12 2.60 -9.02
CA VAL A 121 3.63 3.68 -8.15
C VAL A 121 4.67 4.80 -8.05
N LYS A 122 5.95 4.46 -7.89
CA LYS A 122 7.05 5.43 -7.89
C LYS A 122 7.10 6.22 -9.21
N ALA A 123 7.00 5.53 -10.34
CA ALA A 123 6.97 6.16 -11.65
C ALA A 123 5.76 7.10 -11.79
N MET A 124 4.56 6.67 -11.39
CA MET A 124 3.34 7.48 -11.49
C MET A 124 3.33 8.68 -10.54
N ARG A 125 3.94 8.57 -9.36
CA ARG A 125 4.06 9.69 -8.41
C ARG A 125 4.97 10.81 -8.91
N HIS A 126 5.94 10.50 -9.75
CA HIS A 126 6.95 11.46 -10.25
C HIS A 126 6.81 11.73 -11.75
N GLY A 127 6.08 10.90 -12.47
CA GLY A 127 5.85 11.01 -13.90
C GLY A 127 4.89 12.13 -14.26
N ARG A 128 4.89 12.47 -15.54
CA ARG A 128 4.03 13.49 -16.14
C ARG A 128 2.94 12.90 -17.02
N THR A 129 3.23 11.76 -17.61
CA THR A 129 2.33 11.10 -18.57
C THR A 129 2.36 9.60 -18.36
N LEU A 130 1.18 8.98 -18.31
CA LEU A 130 0.98 7.54 -18.38
C LEU A 130 0.40 7.20 -19.76
N SER A 131 1.06 6.33 -20.51
CA SER A 131 0.49 5.69 -21.72
C SER A 131 0.06 4.27 -21.36
N VAL A 132 -1.17 3.92 -21.73
CA VAL A 132 -1.72 2.57 -21.64
C VAL A 132 -1.91 2.05 -23.05
N ILE A 133 -1.21 0.99 -23.39
CA ILE A 133 -1.22 0.36 -24.71
C ILE A 133 -1.95 -0.96 -24.60
N THR A 134 -2.98 -1.14 -25.41
CA THR A 134 -3.77 -2.36 -25.54
C THR A 134 -3.78 -2.82 -27.01
N PRO A 135 -4.27 -4.01 -27.36
CA PRO A 135 -4.50 -4.40 -28.74
C PRO A 135 -5.43 -3.46 -29.51
N ALA A 136 -6.34 -2.76 -28.80
CA ALA A 136 -7.27 -1.79 -29.39
C ALA A 136 -6.64 -0.42 -29.68
N GLY A 137 -5.45 -0.12 -29.13
CA GLY A 137 -4.74 1.13 -29.34
C GLY A 137 -4.04 1.66 -28.09
N GLU A 138 -3.53 2.89 -28.21
CA GLU A 138 -2.84 3.60 -27.13
C GLU A 138 -3.70 4.78 -26.65
N VAL A 139 -3.76 4.94 -25.32
CA VAL A 139 -4.33 6.12 -24.67
C VAL A 139 -3.31 6.70 -23.68
N SER A 140 -3.27 8.02 -23.58
CA SER A 140 -2.34 8.73 -22.70
C SER A 140 -3.08 9.65 -21.73
N PHE A 141 -2.57 9.70 -20.51
CA PHE A 141 -3.10 10.44 -19.37
C PHE A 141 -2.05 11.35 -18.77
N LYS A 142 -2.42 12.59 -18.45
CA LYS A 142 -1.55 13.48 -17.66
C LYS A 142 -1.63 13.10 -16.20
N LEU A 143 -0.48 12.93 -15.58
CA LEU A 143 -0.34 12.56 -14.16
C LEU A 143 -0.26 13.80 -13.24
N SER A 144 -1.10 14.82 -13.49
CA SER A 144 -1.15 16.01 -12.64
C SER A 144 -1.83 15.69 -11.32
N GLY A 145 -1.18 16.02 -10.19
CA GLY A 145 -1.72 15.77 -8.85
C GLY A 145 -1.70 14.31 -8.40
N THR A 146 -1.22 13.39 -9.24
CA THR A 146 -1.19 11.94 -8.96
C THR A 146 -0.40 11.60 -7.70
N ARG A 147 0.67 12.36 -7.42
CA ARG A 147 1.47 12.17 -6.21
C ARG A 147 0.62 12.29 -4.94
N ASP A 148 -0.14 13.39 -4.86
CA ASP A 148 -0.96 13.69 -3.68
C ASP A 148 -2.19 12.77 -3.62
N ALA A 149 -2.75 12.43 -4.80
CA ALA A 149 -3.84 11.48 -4.94
C ALA A 149 -3.45 10.08 -4.43
N ILE A 150 -2.29 9.56 -4.83
CA ILE A 150 -1.79 8.26 -4.38
C ILE A 150 -1.55 8.25 -2.85
N ALA A 151 -1.02 9.33 -2.29
CA ALA A 151 -0.84 9.44 -0.85
C ALA A 151 -2.18 9.46 -0.10
N ALA A 152 -3.14 10.26 -0.56
CA ALA A 152 -4.48 10.32 0.03
C ALA A 152 -5.22 8.98 -0.07
N LEU A 153 -5.04 8.25 -1.18
CA LEU A 153 -5.63 6.93 -1.38
C LEU A 153 -5.10 5.89 -0.38
N ALA A 154 -3.78 5.86 -0.15
CA ALA A 154 -3.18 4.97 0.85
C ALA A 154 -3.64 5.31 2.27
N ASN A 155 -3.72 6.61 2.61
CA ASN A 155 -4.24 7.06 3.91
C ASN A 155 -5.70 6.64 4.12
N CYS A 156 -6.56 6.77 3.08
CA CYS A 156 -7.94 6.35 3.13
C CYS A 156 -8.09 4.88 3.56
N VAL A 157 -7.31 3.96 2.97
CA VAL A 157 -7.35 2.54 3.34
C VAL A 157 -6.93 2.36 4.80
N SER A 158 -5.84 3.00 5.23
CA SER A 158 -5.35 2.89 6.61
C SER A 158 -6.37 3.39 7.62
N GLU A 159 -7.00 4.56 7.38
CA GLU A 159 -8.01 5.15 8.25
C GLU A 159 -9.25 4.25 8.39
N HIS A 160 -9.72 3.64 7.28
CA HIS A 160 -10.87 2.75 7.32
C HIS A 160 -10.59 1.43 8.03
N LEU A 161 -9.41 0.84 7.85
CA LEU A 161 -9.00 -0.35 8.58
C LEU A 161 -8.84 -0.08 10.08
N GLU A 162 -8.35 1.10 10.47
CA GLU A 162 -8.30 1.51 11.88
C GLU A 162 -9.71 1.71 12.48
N ALA A 163 -10.63 2.32 11.71
CA ALA A 163 -12.00 2.53 12.16
C ALA A 163 -12.75 1.19 12.36
N GLU A 164 -12.55 0.20 11.48
CA GLU A 164 -13.09 -1.14 11.67
C GLU A 164 -12.54 -1.82 12.93
N LYS A 165 -11.24 -1.71 13.20
CA LYS A 165 -10.62 -2.22 14.44
C LYS A 165 -11.17 -1.52 15.69
N ALA A 166 -11.45 -0.23 15.62
CA ALA A 166 -12.02 0.54 16.73
C ALA A 166 -13.52 0.28 16.95
N GLY A 167 -14.29 -0.06 15.90
CA GLY A 167 -15.73 -0.34 15.97
C GLY A 167 -16.09 -1.81 16.30
N GLY A 168 -15.18 -2.73 16.12
CA GLY A 168 -15.33 -4.16 16.43
C GLY A 168 -14.61 -4.52 17.70
N ILE A 169 -15.37 -4.75 18.81
CA ILE A 169 -14.94 -5.42 20.06
C ILE A 169 -13.43 -5.26 20.34
N GLU A 170 -13.10 -4.49 21.37
CA GLU A 170 -11.76 -4.34 21.95
C GLU A 170 -10.73 -5.38 21.47
N ALA A 171 -10.12 -5.17 20.33
CA ALA A 171 -8.82 -5.69 20.09
C ALA A 171 -7.93 -4.90 21.05
N LYS A 172 -7.74 -5.48 22.24
CA LYS A 172 -6.82 -5.04 23.26
C LYS A 172 -5.55 -4.63 22.54
N ALA A 173 -5.23 -3.33 22.61
CA ALA A 173 -3.94 -2.82 22.13
C ALA A 173 -2.84 -3.81 22.57
N PRO A 174 -1.87 -4.15 21.74
CA PRO A 174 -0.76 -4.98 22.17
C PRO A 174 -0.23 -4.36 23.45
N ASP A 175 -0.39 -5.08 24.55
CA ASP A 175 0.08 -4.67 25.87
C ASP A 175 1.61 -4.62 25.72
N GLU A 176 2.22 -3.43 25.68
CA GLU A 176 3.67 -3.24 25.54
C GLU A 176 4.49 -4.09 26.54
N ASN A 177 3.81 -4.70 27.51
CA ASN A 177 4.39 -5.52 28.56
C ASN A 177 4.19 -7.04 28.37
N LYS A 178 3.54 -7.51 27.25
CA LYS A 178 3.32 -8.95 26.99
C LYS A 178 4.23 -9.57 25.94
N ASP A 179 5.08 -8.77 25.30
CA ASP A 179 5.84 -9.20 24.11
C ASP A 179 7.04 -10.12 24.42
N ASN A 180 7.55 -10.12 25.65
CA ASN A 180 8.71 -10.96 26.02
C ASN A 180 8.44 -12.47 25.98
N GLY A 181 7.19 -12.91 25.97
CA GLY A 181 6.82 -14.35 25.91
C GLY A 181 6.78 -14.94 24.50
N ASN A 182 6.64 -14.09 23.46
CA ASN A 182 6.45 -14.52 22.08
C ASN A 182 7.67 -14.28 21.18
N LYS A 183 8.72 -13.65 21.69
CA LYS A 183 9.97 -13.43 20.94
C LYS A 183 10.62 -14.75 20.60
N LEU A 184 11.05 -14.91 19.35
CA LEU A 184 11.74 -16.09 18.85
C LEU A 184 13.20 -16.11 19.31
N PHE A 185 13.83 -14.94 19.36
CA PHE A 185 15.24 -14.77 19.66
C PHE A 185 15.47 -13.96 20.94
N THR A 186 16.49 -14.30 21.67
CA THR A 186 17.19 -13.34 22.53
C THR A 186 18.01 -12.37 21.66
N PRO A 187 18.43 -11.20 22.16
CA PRO A 187 19.25 -10.28 21.37
C PRO A 187 20.54 -10.90 20.81
N SER A 188 21.18 -11.79 21.56
CA SER A 188 22.40 -12.51 21.11
C SER A 188 22.08 -13.50 19.99
N GLU A 189 21.01 -14.30 20.13
CA GLU A 189 20.59 -15.25 19.09
C GLU A 189 20.15 -14.51 17.82
N ALA A 190 19.50 -13.36 17.94
CA ALA A 190 19.12 -12.52 16.79
C ALA A 190 20.36 -11.99 16.06
N ALA A 191 21.38 -11.54 16.79
CA ALA A 191 22.63 -11.08 16.21
C ALA A 191 23.40 -12.20 15.50
N ASP A 192 23.45 -13.38 16.10
CA ASP A 192 24.06 -14.56 15.48
C ASP A 192 23.32 -14.98 14.21
N PHE A 193 21.99 -15.03 14.26
CA PHE A 193 21.15 -15.34 13.10
C PHE A 193 21.34 -14.32 11.98
N ALA A 194 21.32 -13.02 12.30
CA ALA A 194 21.54 -11.95 11.32
C ALA A 194 22.94 -12.03 10.71
N SER A 195 23.97 -12.33 11.49
CA SER A 195 25.34 -12.52 11.01
C SER A 195 25.45 -13.69 10.01
N HIS A 196 24.82 -14.82 10.30
CA HIS A 196 24.76 -15.95 9.37
C HIS A 196 24.00 -15.60 8.09
N LEU A 197 22.88 -14.86 8.21
CA LEU A 197 22.09 -14.40 7.07
C LEU A 197 22.92 -13.48 6.16
N LEU A 198 23.63 -12.51 6.74
CA LEU A 198 24.49 -11.59 5.99
C LEU A 198 25.65 -12.32 5.30
N ALA A 199 26.29 -13.24 6.00
CA ALA A 199 27.34 -14.07 5.41
C ALA A 199 26.82 -14.93 4.24
N ALA A 200 25.63 -15.53 4.38
CA ALA A 200 24.98 -16.28 3.29
C ALA A 200 24.57 -15.40 2.11
N ALA A 201 24.32 -14.11 2.34
CA ALA A 201 24.08 -13.11 1.30
C ALA A 201 25.37 -12.57 0.66
N GLY A 202 26.55 -12.90 1.21
CA GLY A 202 27.83 -12.38 0.77
C GLY A 202 28.11 -10.93 1.25
N ILE A 203 27.35 -10.48 2.26
CA ILE A 203 27.52 -9.15 2.88
C ILE A 203 28.49 -9.30 4.04
N THR A 204 29.70 -8.77 3.89
CA THR A 204 30.78 -8.88 4.89
C THR A 204 31.12 -7.54 5.56
N ASP A 205 30.73 -6.42 4.95
CA ASP A 205 30.94 -5.09 5.48
C ASP A 205 29.64 -4.57 6.12
N TYR A 206 29.46 -4.92 7.38
CA TYR A 206 28.32 -4.50 8.20
C TYR A 206 28.75 -4.19 9.63
N GLN A 207 27.94 -3.40 10.32
CA GLN A 207 28.14 -3.10 11.74
C GLN A 207 26.84 -3.35 12.50
N MET A 208 26.86 -4.28 13.46
CA MET A 208 25.74 -4.50 14.39
C MET A 208 25.63 -3.34 15.37
N ALA A 209 24.40 -2.94 15.66
CA ALA A 209 24.16 -2.02 16.77
C ALA A 209 24.39 -2.72 18.12
N ASP A 210 24.79 -1.94 19.11
CA ASP A 210 24.87 -2.43 20.49
C ASP A 210 23.47 -2.86 20.96
N PRO A 211 23.27 -4.10 21.41
CA PRO A 211 21.98 -4.57 21.91
C PRO A 211 21.39 -3.70 23.05
N ASP A 212 22.27 -3.16 23.92
CA ASP A 212 21.87 -2.32 25.04
C ASP A 212 21.50 -0.88 24.59
N ALA A 213 21.91 -0.48 23.40
CA ALA A 213 21.63 0.81 22.79
C ALA A 213 20.87 0.69 21.46
N ASN A 214 20.02 -0.35 21.34
CA ASN A 214 19.24 -0.61 20.12
C ASN A 214 18.38 0.62 19.73
N PRO A 215 18.65 1.26 18.58
CA PRO A 215 17.91 2.44 18.14
C PRO A 215 16.47 2.15 17.71
N MET A 216 16.11 0.86 17.57
CA MET A 216 14.80 0.39 17.13
C MET A 216 14.29 -0.70 18.08
N PRO A 217 13.72 -0.34 19.25
CA PRO A 217 13.37 -1.29 20.33
C PRO A 217 12.36 -2.38 19.92
N SER A 218 11.58 -2.15 18.87
CA SER A 218 10.65 -3.13 18.31
C SER A 218 11.34 -4.31 17.59
N PHE A 219 12.61 -4.15 17.23
CA PHE A 219 13.41 -5.20 16.58
C PHE A 219 14.38 -5.85 17.56
N ASP A 220 14.70 -7.12 17.33
CA ASP A 220 15.60 -7.90 18.17
C ASP A 220 17.07 -7.55 17.89
N VAL A 221 17.40 -7.20 16.65
CA VAL A 221 18.72 -6.76 16.21
C VAL A 221 18.63 -5.73 15.09
N VAL A 222 19.58 -4.78 15.08
CA VAL A 222 19.73 -3.74 14.07
C VAL A 222 21.19 -3.73 13.59
N TRP A 223 21.39 -3.51 12.30
CA TRP A 223 22.73 -3.34 11.72
C TRP A 223 22.73 -2.31 10.61
N THR A 224 23.90 -1.81 10.26
CA THR A 224 24.13 -0.94 9.12
C THR A 224 25.10 -1.58 8.13
N TYR A 225 24.91 -1.35 6.85
CA TYR A 225 25.77 -1.85 5.77
C TYR A 225 25.62 -0.96 4.53
N ALA A 226 26.43 -1.20 3.48
CA ALA A 226 26.31 -0.57 2.17
C ALA A 226 26.05 0.95 2.22
N ASN A 227 27.01 1.72 2.75
CA ASN A 227 26.96 3.18 2.80
C ASN A 227 25.81 3.76 3.65
N GLY A 228 25.41 3.07 4.71
CA GLY A 228 24.47 3.61 5.69
C GLY A 228 23.04 3.13 5.56
N ILE A 229 22.79 2.07 4.81
CA ILE A 229 21.50 1.38 4.88
C ILE A 229 21.36 0.78 6.28
N VAL A 230 20.27 1.11 6.95
CA VAL A 230 19.91 0.49 8.23
C VAL A 230 19.02 -0.71 7.93
N ALA A 231 19.33 -1.85 8.56
CA ALA A 231 18.45 -3.01 8.51
C ALA A 231 18.18 -3.54 9.90
N ALA A 232 17.06 -4.21 10.07
CA ALA A 232 16.60 -4.70 11.34
C ALA A 232 15.86 -6.03 11.18
N LEU A 233 15.90 -6.87 12.22
CA LEU A 233 15.23 -8.15 12.26
C LEU A 233 14.49 -8.32 13.59
N VAL A 234 13.30 -8.89 13.51
CA VAL A 234 12.52 -9.36 14.66
C VAL A 234 11.94 -10.74 14.35
N GLY A 235 11.90 -11.61 15.35
CA GLY A 235 11.31 -12.93 15.22
C GLY A 235 10.25 -13.20 16.29
N TYR A 236 9.19 -13.90 15.88
CA TYR A 236 8.07 -14.31 16.73
C TYR A 236 7.85 -15.82 16.64
N LYS A 237 7.57 -16.47 17.77
CA LYS A 237 7.18 -17.88 17.86
C LYS A 237 5.66 -18.02 18.02
N ASN A 238 5.15 -19.23 17.80
CA ASN A 238 3.73 -19.56 17.95
C ASN A 238 2.78 -18.76 17.00
N MET A 239 3.27 -18.44 15.81
CA MET A 239 2.53 -17.73 14.76
C MET A 239 1.94 -18.70 13.73
N THR A 240 1.50 -19.90 14.15
CA THR A 240 1.00 -20.96 13.25
C THR A 240 -0.24 -20.52 12.46
N THR A 241 -1.11 -19.71 13.08
CA THR A 241 -2.34 -19.18 12.47
C THR A 241 -2.12 -17.84 11.75
N ALA A 242 -0.92 -17.23 11.82
CA ALA A 242 -0.66 -15.95 11.17
C ALA A 242 -0.80 -16.07 9.65
N ASP A 243 -1.57 -15.18 9.07
CA ASP A 243 -1.65 -14.95 7.64
C ASP A 243 -0.64 -13.86 7.26
N LEU A 244 0.26 -14.15 6.31
CA LEU A 244 1.28 -13.18 5.90
C LEU A 244 0.71 -11.95 5.21
N ASP A 245 -0.47 -12.05 4.60
CA ASP A 245 -1.15 -10.89 4.03
C ASP A 245 -1.71 -9.98 5.12
N GLU A 246 -2.27 -10.56 6.18
CA GLU A 246 -2.73 -9.82 7.35
C GLU A 246 -1.57 -9.16 8.09
N GLU A 247 -0.48 -9.89 8.32
CA GLU A 247 0.74 -9.33 8.95
C GLU A 247 1.34 -8.18 8.11
N ALA A 248 1.39 -8.33 6.79
CA ALA A 248 1.83 -7.27 5.90
C ALA A 248 0.94 -6.02 5.99
N ASN A 249 -0.39 -6.20 6.10
CA ASN A 249 -1.33 -5.10 6.27
C ASN A 249 -1.10 -4.37 7.61
N VAL A 250 -0.83 -5.11 8.69
CA VAL A 250 -0.51 -4.51 10.00
C VAL A 250 0.75 -3.65 9.90
N VAL A 251 1.82 -4.15 9.28
CA VAL A 251 3.05 -3.37 9.09
C VAL A 251 2.81 -2.10 8.28
N MET A 252 2.07 -2.21 7.16
CA MET A 252 1.79 -1.04 6.32
C MET A 252 0.91 -0.02 7.03
N ALA A 253 -0.07 -0.46 7.82
CA ALA A 253 -0.94 0.42 8.60
C ALA A 253 -0.17 1.16 9.71
N ASP A 254 0.74 0.47 10.40
CA ASP A 254 1.59 1.08 11.43
C ASP A 254 2.52 2.14 10.84
N ASP A 255 3.14 1.87 9.71
CA ASP A 255 4.01 2.83 9.04
C ASP A 255 3.22 4.04 8.51
N ALA A 256 2.01 3.81 7.97
CA ALA A 256 1.12 4.88 7.53
C ALA A 256 0.74 5.82 8.67
N LYS A 257 0.39 5.26 9.85
CA LYS A 257 0.05 6.01 11.06
C LYS A 257 1.21 6.88 11.57
N ASN A 258 2.43 6.37 11.44
CA ASN A 258 3.64 7.06 11.88
C ASN A 258 4.17 8.07 10.85
N CYS A 259 3.70 8.03 9.61
CA CYS A 259 4.09 8.96 8.56
C CYS A 259 3.37 10.31 8.71
N LYS A 260 4.15 11.38 8.93
CA LYS A 260 3.64 12.76 8.99
C LYS A 260 3.82 13.50 7.66
N GLY A 261 3.59 12.81 6.55
CA GLY A 261 3.79 13.35 5.21
C GLY A 261 3.13 12.48 4.15
N ASP A 262 3.65 12.52 2.94
CA ASP A 262 3.18 11.68 1.84
C ASP A 262 3.55 10.22 2.10
N PHE A 263 2.57 9.36 2.27
CA PHE A 263 2.73 7.92 2.44
C PHE A 263 2.49 7.16 1.12
N ALA A 264 3.21 6.08 0.93
CA ALA A 264 2.94 5.07 -0.09
C ALA A 264 3.34 3.69 0.42
N SER A 265 2.62 2.68 0.03
CA SER A 265 2.94 1.30 0.36
C SER A 265 2.52 0.34 -0.76
N GLY A 266 3.03 -0.88 -0.72
CA GLY A 266 2.61 -1.94 -1.63
C GLY A 266 3.19 -3.28 -1.21
N LYS A 267 2.53 -4.37 -1.65
CA LYS A 267 2.98 -5.73 -1.37
C LYS A 267 3.06 -6.54 -2.67
N LYS A 268 3.96 -7.54 -2.70
CA LYS A 268 4.07 -8.52 -3.78
C LYS A 268 3.23 -9.74 -3.47
N ILE A 269 2.66 -10.33 -4.52
CA ILE A 269 2.09 -11.68 -4.43
C ILE A 269 3.21 -12.62 -4.01
N SER A 270 2.94 -13.42 -2.98
CA SER A 270 3.89 -14.42 -2.48
C SER A 270 3.69 -15.73 -3.21
N GLU A 271 4.77 -16.31 -3.66
CA GLU A 271 4.80 -17.71 -4.05
C GLU A 271 5.42 -18.51 -2.91
N PRO A 272 4.85 -19.69 -2.56
CA PRO A 272 5.49 -20.55 -1.58
C PRO A 272 6.84 -21.02 -2.17
N GLU A 273 7.92 -20.79 -1.44
CA GLU A 273 9.25 -21.20 -1.85
C GLU A 273 9.83 -22.17 -0.81
N ASN A 274 10.05 -23.44 -1.23
CA ASN A 274 10.53 -24.51 -0.36
C ASN A 274 9.61 -24.77 0.85
N SER A 275 10.18 -24.81 2.06
CA SER A 275 9.50 -25.03 3.34
C SER A 275 9.05 -23.74 4.06
N VAL A 276 9.07 -22.61 3.38
CA VAL A 276 8.68 -21.31 3.95
C VAL A 276 7.72 -20.56 3.05
N SER A 277 6.85 -19.78 3.65
CA SER A 277 6.05 -18.79 2.96
C SER A 277 6.69 -17.42 3.12
N VAL A 278 6.83 -16.67 2.05
CA VAL A 278 7.49 -15.35 2.07
C VAL A 278 6.54 -14.30 1.51
N LYS A 279 6.44 -13.17 2.18
CA LYS A 279 5.75 -11.96 1.72
C LYS A 279 6.71 -10.79 1.71
N ARG A 280 6.70 -10.03 0.62
CA ARG A 280 7.46 -8.79 0.51
C ARG A 280 6.51 -7.61 0.42
N LEU A 281 6.86 -6.53 1.09
CA LEU A 281 6.14 -5.27 1.01
C LEU A 281 7.13 -4.11 1.14
N PHE A 282 6.68 -2.94 0.77
CA PHE A 282 7.41 -1.71 1.01
C PHE A 282 6.47 -0.65 1.59
N THR A 283 7.07 0.29 2.31
CA THR A 283 6.44 1.53 2.74
C THR A 283 7.38 2.69 2.45
N ALA A 284 6.82 3.84 2.13
CA ALA A 284 7.58 5.05 1.90
C ALA A 284 6.87 6.24 2.53
N CYS A 285 7.60 7.01 3.31
CA CYS A 285 7.12 8.24 3.93
C CYS A 285 8.00 9.41 3.52
N ARG A 286 7.40 10.46 2.97
CA ARG A 286 8.09 11.69 2.63
C ARG A 286 7.48 12.87 3.38
N SER A 287 8.27 13.49 4.22
CA SER A 287 7.95 14.76 4.90
C SER A 287 8.92 15.86 4.45
N THR A 288 8.69 17.09 4.91
CA THR A 288 9.57 18.23 4.56
C THR A 288 11.02 17.96 4.99
N GLY A 289 11.92 17.81 4.00
CA GLY A 289 13.35 17.60 4.21
C GLY A 289 13.76 16.18 4.62
N ARG A 290 12.83 15.21 4.66
CA ARG A 290 13.15 13.81 5.01
C ARG A 290 12.33 12.84 4.17
N SER A 291 13.01 11.84 3.61
CA SER A 291 12.38 10.69 2.96
C SER A 291 12.86 9.41 3.65
N VAL A 292 11.93 8.51 3.94
CA VAL A 292 12.22 7.17 4.47
C VAL A 292 11.51 6.18 3.58
N GLU A 293 12.22 5.18 3.10
CA GLU A 293 11.67 4.05 2.35
C GLU A 293 12.10 2.76 3.06
N ILE A 294 11.15 1.87 3.34
CA ILE A 294 11.40 0.63 4.08
C ILE A 294 10.92 -0.54 3.22
N HIS A 295 11.79 -1.49 2.98
CA HIS A 295 11.48 -2.76 2.32
C HIS A 295 11.44 -3.87 3.35
N TYR A 296 10.31 -4.53 3.47
CA TYR A 296 10.12 -5.63 4.41
C TYR A 296 10.09 -6.97 3.68
N THR A 297 10.65 -7.99 4.36
CA THR A 297 10.50 -9.39 4.03
C THR A 297 9.94 -10.11 5.25
N LEU A 298 8.72 -10.63 5.13
CA LEU A 298 8.07 -11.47 6.13
C LEU A 298 8.27 -12.93 5.74
N VAL A 299 8.75 -13.74 6.64
CA VAL A 299 9.00 -15.18 6.44
C VAL A 299 8.25 -15.96 7.50
N LYS A 300 7.36 -16.86 7.08
CA LYS A 300 6.67 -17.81 7.95
C LYS A 300 7.24 -19.20 7.71
N THR A 301 7.74 -19.84 8.77
CA THR A 301 8.27 -21.20 8.73
C THR A 301 7.15 -22.24 8.96
N GLU A 302 7.40 -23.50 8.58
CA GLU A 302 6.51 -24.62 8.89
C GLU A 302 6.31 -24.84 10.40
N SER A 303 7.33 -24.51 11.21
CA SER A 303 7.25 -24.56 12.66
C SER A 303 6.39 -23.45 13.28
N GLY A 304 5.83 -22.57 12.46
CA GLY A 304 4.97 -21.47 12.90
C GLY A 304 5.74 -20.30 13.51
N HIS A 305 6.99 -20.09 13.10
CA HIS A 305 7.72 -18.86 13.43
C HIS A 305 7.50 -17.83 12.34
N LEU A 306 7.38 -16.56 12.73
CA LEU A 306 7.34 -15.40 11.84
C LEU A 306 8.61 -14.58 12.05
N ILE A 307 9.32 -14.30 10.97
CA ILE A 307 10.50 -13.45 10.97
C ILE A 307 10.24 -12.28 10.04
N GLN A 308 10.45 -11.08 10.55
CA GLN A 308 10.35 -9.84 9.79
C GLN A 308 11.74 -9.23 9.66
N ILE A 309 12.12 -8.91 8.44
CA ILE A 309 13.37 -8.21 8.13
C ILE A 309 12.97 -6.90 7.46
N ALA A 310 13.49 -5.79 7.96
CA ALA A 310 13.29 -4.44 7.44
C ALA A 310 14.62 -3.89 6.89
N HIS A 311 14.56 -3.26 5.72
CA HIS A 311 15.67 -2.52 5.12
C HIS A 311 15.22 -1.07 4.97
N ILE A 312 15.90 -0.17 5.66
CA ILE A 312 15.50 1.21 5.83
C ILE A 312 16.48 2.10 5.09
N ASN A 313 16.00 2.82 4.10
CA ASN A 313 16.74 3.86 3.41
C ASN A 313 16.27 5.23 3.89
N GLN A 314 17.19 6.08 4.35
CA GLN A 314 16.91 7.44 4.81
C GLN A 314 17.73 8.44 4.00
N GLY A 315 17.07 9.44 3.41
CA GLY A 315 17.74 10.55 2.71
C GLY A 315 17.11 10.86 1.36
N ASP A 316 17.70 11.84 0.65
CA ASP A 316 17.34 12.18 -0.74
C ASP A 316 17.88 11.16 -1.76
N ALA A 317 18.56 10.13 -1.28
CA ALA A 317 19.11 9.09 -2.14
C ALA A 317 18.00 8.45 -2.94
N THR A 318 18.12 8.48 -4.21
CA THR A 318 17.31 7.71 -5.16
C THR A 318 17.33 6.26 -4.69
N GLY A 319 16.17 5.68 -4.41
CA GLY A 319 15.97 4.37 -3.75
C GLY A 319 16.57 3.13 -4.44
N ASP A 320 17.61 3.31 -5.24
CA ASP A 320 18.22 2.24 -6.04
C ASP A 320 19.10 1.30 -5.21
N VAL A 321 19.63 1.74 -4.06
CA VAL A 321 20.56 0.93 -3.26
C VAL A 321 19.82 -0.07 -2.37
N ALA A 322 18.70 0.33 -1.72
CA ALA A 322 17.90 -0.59 -0.92
C ALA A 322 17.24 -1.68 -1.78
N ASN A 323 16.90 -1.36 -3.04
CA ASN A 323 16.38 -2.31 -4.01
C ASN A 323 17.45 -3.29 -4.54
N ALA A 324 18.73 -2.91 -4.60
CA ALA A 324 19.78 -3.75 -5.16
C ALA A 324 20.13 -4.93 -4.26
N ASP A 325 20.13 -4.72 -2.92
CA ASP A 325 20.57 -5.75 -1.96
C ASP A 325 19.42 -6.63 -1.43
N SER A 326 18.17 -6.17 -1.55
CA SER A 326 16.98 -6.93 -1.14
C SER A 326 16.88 -8.33 -1.78
N PRO A 327 17.21 -8.55 -3.08
CA PRO A 327 17.20 -9.87 -3.69
C PRO A 327 18.25 -10.84 -3.09
N PHE A 328 19.44 -10.32 -2.72
CA PHE A 328 20.52 -11.14 -2.15
C PHE A 328 20.14 -11.63 -0.75
N LEU A 329 19.63 -10.74 0.09
CA LEU A 329 19.13 -11.10 1.42
C LEU A 329 17.91 -12.01 1.36
N HIS A 330 17.00 -11.80 0.44
CA HIS A 330 15.89 -12.72 0.21
C HIS A 330 16.37 -14.14 -0.14
N GLY A 331 17.30 -14.27 -1.08
CA GLY A 331 17.90 -15.56 -1.40
C GLY A 331 18.64 -16.20 -0.23
N ALA A 332 19.26 -15.40 0.64
CA ALA A 332 19.91 -15.89 1.86
C ALA A 332 18.90 -16.35 2.91
N VAL A 333 17.81 -15.60 3.13
CA VAL A 333 16.69 -16.01 3.98
C VAL A 333 16.17 -17.39 3.59
N LEU A 334 15.88 -17.58 2.29
CA LEU A 334 15.38 -18.88 1.80
C LEU A 334 16.37 -20.03 2.01
N ARG A 335 17.67 -19.76 1.96
CA ARG A 335 18.71 -20.78 2.21
C ARG A 335 18.87 -21.09 3.70
N SER A 336 18.59 -20.15 4.58
CA SER A 336 18.75 -20.30 6.04
C SER A 336 17.68 -21.18 6.68
N PHE A 337 16.57 -21.43 5.97
CA PHE A 337 15.47 -22.29 6.42
C PHE A 337 15.37 -23.62 5.64
N LYS A 338 16.43 -24.04 4.97
CA LYS A 338 16.57 -25.38 4.36
C LYS A 338 17.10 -26.40 5.41
#